data_e0c6bbcbcff13c9219151b5e6fa65ec3
#
_entry.id   e0c6bbcbcff13c9219151b5e6fa65ec3
#
_cell.length_a   1.000
_cell.length_b   1.000
_cell.length_c   1.000
_cell.angle_alpha   90.00
_cell.angle_beta   90.00
_cell.angle_gamma   90.00
#
_symmetry.space_group_name_H-M   'P 1'
#
loop_
_entity.id
_entity.type
_entity.pdbx_description
1 polymer ?
#
loop_
_entity_poly.entity_id
_entity_poly.type
_entity_poly.pdbx_seq_one_letter_code
_entity_poly.pdbx_strand_id
1 'polypeptide(L)'
;MVANLYWFFFFLLLYISFCLFWGARTLRKNKTPEAYYLADRSVSPWVFFFSATVATFAGITIISFPSLVHADGYSFLATAAIVITIPLGSILFFKRQWMLSRKYNFITPGEMYFKYYQSNTLRVVVLIIGLFFAVPFLGIIMGSTGNVVEFISGGDITRDSAMWALTAVVLFYVVSGGFKPMVSVGVLQSWLFFVLFLTIGIGAFNFLGGLDFFEDLYIANSFISLGAWGKTNGYGGGDMSGYFNVPGVIQWIAGIGKNNPSGGPWTSVMILSFTLSYMGIVLSPTFSMWSYSVKSPRSFYFYQVWGSGAVAVSYTHLTLPTTLLV
;
A
#
# COMPACT_ATOMS: atom_id res chain seq x y z
N MET A 1 0.13 -19.49 -24.00
CA MET A 1 -0.40 -18.14 -23.76
C MET A 1 -1.91 -18.12 -23.65
N VAL A 2 -2.66 -18.70 -24.58
CA VAL A 2 -4.14 -18.68 -24.60
C VAL A 2 -4.80 -19.34 -23.36
N ALA A 3 -4.30 -20.46 -22.86
CA ALA A 3 -4.85 -21.13 -21.67
C ALA A 3 -4.76 -20.26 -20.40
N ASN A 4 -3.72 -19.44 -20.27
CA ASN A 4 -3.54 -18.56 -19.12
C ASN A 4 -4.53 -17.38 -19.14
N LEU A 5 -4.94 -16.94 -20.32
CA LEU A 5 -5.88 -15.84 -20.49
C LEU A 5 -7.31 -16.24 -20.05
N TYR A 6 -7.75 -17.48 -20.34
CA TYR A 6 -9.04 -17.97 -19.85
C TYR A 6 -9.12 -18.03 -18.34
N TRP A 7 -8.08 -18.51 -17.67
CA TRP A 7 -8.01 -18.51 -16.20
C TRP A 7 -7.99 -17.11 -15.62
N PHE A 8 -7.28 -16.18 -16.24
CA PHE A 8 -7.29 -14.78 -15.82
C PHE A 8 -8.69 -14.18 -15.86
N PHE A 9 -9.41 -14.31 -16.97
CA PHE A 9 -10.77 -13.80 -17.08
C PHE A 9 -11.75 -14.52 -16.14
N PHE A 10 -11.58 -15.81 -15.93
CA PHE A 10 -12.40 -16.54 -14.97
C PHE A 10 -12.27 -15.99 -13.56
N PHE A 11 -11.06 -15.81 -13.05
CA PHE A 11 -10.84 -15.27 -11.71
C PHE A 11 -11.22 -13.80 -11.63
N LEU A 12 -10.99 -13.00 -12.66
CA LEU A 12 -11.40 -11.59 -12.72
C LEU A 12 -12.93 -11.48 -12.63
N LEU A 13 -13.67 -12.27 -13.39
CA LEU A 13 -15.14 -12.29 -13.35
C LEU A 13 -15.67 -12.76 -12.00
N LEU A 14 -15.06 -13.75 -11.40
CA LEU A 14 -15.39 -14.22 -10.05
C LEU A 14 -15.20 -13.10 -9.01
N TYR A 15 -14.10 -12.38 -9.08
CA TYR A 15 -13.81 -11.23 -8.21
C TYR A 15 -14.80 -10.08 -8.42
N ILE A 16 -15.08 -9.72 -9.66
CA ILE A 16 -16.07 -8.68 -10.00
C ILE A 16 -17.45 -9.08 -9.48
N SER A 17 -17.87 -10.35 -9.70
CA SER A 17 -19.14 -10.86 -9.20
C SER A 17 -19.26 -10.78 -7.69
N PHE A 18 -18.18 -11.06 -6.97
CA PHE A 18 -18.13 -10.91 -5.52
C PHE A 18 -18.30 -9.45 -5.09
N CYS A 19 -17.62 -8.50 -5.75
CA CYS A 19 -17.76 -7.06 -5.49
C CYS A 19 -19.20 -6.58 -5.73
N LEU A 20 -19.78 -6.96 -6.85
CA LEU A 20 -21.15 -6.59 -7.21
C LEU A 20 -22.18 -7.19 -6.25
N PHE A 21 -21.98 -8.45 -5.85
CA PHE A 21 -22.84 -9.13 -4.87
C PHE A 21 -22.86 -8.39 -3.53
N TRP A 22 -21.70 -8.02 -2.98
CA TRP A 22 -21.65 -7.28 -1.72
C TRP A 22 -22.22 -5.87 -1.85
N GLY A 23 -21.98 -5.18 -2.96
CA GLY A 23 -22.59 -3.90 -3.27
C GLY A 23 -24.13 -4.00 -3.27
N ALA A 24 -24.67 -4.93 -4.05
CA ALA A 24 -26.12 -5.15 -4.18
C ALA A 24 -26.77 -5.59 -2.84
N ARG A 25 -26.10 -6.46 -2.06
CA ARG A 25 -26.60 -6.94 -0.77
C ARG A 25 -26.80 -5.85 0.26
N THR A 26 -25.96 -4.80 0.20
CA THR A 26 -25.98 -3.69 1.18
C THR A 26 -26.82 -2.51 0.76
N LEU A 27 -27.19 -2.41 -0.52
CA LEU A 27 -27.98 -1.32 -1.11
C LEU A 27 -29.25 -0.98 -0.31
N ARG A 28 -29.93 -1.98 0.24
CA ARG A 28 -31.20 -1.80 0.97
C ARG A 28 -31.05 -1.72 2.48
N LYS A 29 -29.85 -1.92 3.02
CA LYS A 29 -29.62 -2.05 4.47
C LYS A 29 -29.12 -0.77 5.13
N ASN A 30 -28.45 0.10 4.39
CA ASN A 30 -27.82 1.30 4.94
C ASN A 30 -28.81 2.49 4.93
N LYS A 31 -29.63 2.59 5.98
CA LYS A 31 -30.65 3.64 6.08
C LYS A 31 -30.17 4.92 6.79
N THR A 32 -29.03 4.87 7.46
CA THR A 32 -28.49 6.00 8.22
C THR A 32 -27.12 6.41 7.69
N PRO A 33 -26.70 7.68 7.81
CA PRO A 33 -25.36 8.12 7.47
C PRO A 33 -24.27 7.32 8.21
N GLU A 34 -24.51 6.97 9.45
CA GLU A 34 -23.58 6.18 10.25
C GLU A 34 -23.41 4.75 9.70
N ALA A 35 -24.51 4.11 9.28
CA ALA A 35 -24.45 2.80 8.62
C ALA A 35 -23.67 2.86 7.30
N TYR A 36 -23.91 3.91 6.52
CA TYR A 36 -23.28 4.07 5.21
C TYR A 36 -21.79 4.39 5.30
N TYR A 37 -21.40 5.39 6.10
CA TYR A 37 -20.02 5.87 6.17
C TYR A 37 -19.13 5.11 7.16
N LEU A 38 -19.71 4.47 8.20
CA LEU A 38 -18.94 3.84 9.28
C LEU A 38 -19.35 2.38 9.55
N ALA A 39 -20.19 1.76 8.70
CA ALA A 39 -20.70 0.40 8.91
C ALA A 39 -21.30 0.19 10.33
N ASP A 40 -22.10 1.15 10.82
CA ASP A 40 -22.69 1.17 12.18
C ASP A 40 -21.63 1.05 13.30
N ARG A 41 -20.39 1.44 13.04
CA ARG A 41 -19.26 1.30 13.99
C ARG A 41 -19.11 -0.12 14.52
N SER A 42 -19.39 -1.10 13.70
CA SER A 42 -19.49 -2.51 14.08
C SER A 42 -18.32 -3.37 13.61
N VAL A 43 -17.30 -2.75 12.99
CA VAL A 43 -16.15 -3.46 12.43
C VAL A 43 -15.39 -4.17 13.55
N SER A 44 -15.26 -5.51 13.41
CA SER A 44 -14.56 -6.35 14.37
C SER A 44 -13.04 -6.23 14.25
N PRO A 45 -12.25 -6.64 15.26
CA PRO A 45 -10.78 -6.54 15.21
C PRO A 45 -10.15 -7.27 14.03
N TRP A 46 -10.62 -8.47 13.72
CA TRP A 46 -10.12 -9.26 12.59
C TRP A 46 -10.42 -8.62 11.23
N VAL A 47 -11.66 -8.19 11.07
CA VAL A 47 -12.11 -7.52 9.84
C VAL A 47 -11.34 -6.22 9.64
N PHE A 48 -11.14 -5.45 10.71
CA PHE A 48 -10.33 -4.25 10.67
C PHE A 48 -8.87 -4.55 10.28
N PHE A 49 -8.26 -5.57 10.90
CA PHE A 49 -6.90 -5.98 10.60
C PHE A 49 -6.71 -6.28 9.12
N PHE A 50 -7.51 -7.20 8.58
CA PHE A 50 -7.38 -7.57 7.16
C PHE A 50 -7.65 -6.39 6.23
N SER A 51 -8.74 -5.69 6.41
CA SER A 51 -9.13 -4.61 5.50
C SER A 51 -8.21 -3.38 5.60
N ALA A 52 -7.75 -3.02 6.80
CA ALA A 52 -6.82 -1.90 6.96
C ALA A 52 -5.41 -2.26 6.46
N THR A 53 -4.99 -3.52 6.61
CA THR A 53 -3.71 -3.99 6.06
C THR A 53 -3.71 -3.89 4.54
N VAL A 54 -4.75 -4.38 3.86
CA VAL A 54 -4.81 -4.29 2.40
C VAL A 54 -4.92 -2.85 1.90
N ALA A 55 -5.51 -1.95 2.67
CA ALA A 55 -5.56 -0.54 2.32
C ALA A 55 -4.18 0.14 2.30
N THR A 56 -3.17 -0.47 2.95
CA THR A 56 -1.76 -0.02 2.86
C THR A 56 -1.06 -0.55 1.61
N PHE A 57 -1.59 -1.60 0.97
CA PHE A 57 -1.09 -2.15 -0.28
C PHE A 57 -1.87 -1.52 -1.44
N ALA A 58 -1.23 -0.68 -2.21
CA ALA A 58 -1.76 -0.20 -3.47
C ALA A 58 -1.16 -0.99 -4.64
N GLY A 59 -1.74 -0.88 -5.83
CA GLY A 59 -1.15 -1.46 -7.04
C GLY A 59 0.30 -1.03 -7.27
N ILE A 60 0.65 0.18 -6.82
CA ILE A 60 2.02 0.70 -6.80
C ILE A 60 2.98 -0.18 -5.98
N THR A 61 2.51 -0.83 -4.93
CA THR A 61 3.34 -1.71 -4.09
C THR A 61 3.79 -2.95 -4.84
N ILE A 62 2.90 -3.53 -5.65
CA ILE A 62 3.17 -4.80 -6.33
C ILE A 62 4.04 -4.59 -7.56
N ILE A 63 3.88 -3.48 -8.26
CA ILE A 63 4.54 -3.22 -9.55
C ILE A 63 5.73 -2.29 -9.38
N SER A 64 5.52 -1.13 -8.77
CA SER A 64 6.56 -0.10 -8.73
C SER A 64 7.61 -0.38 -7.68
N PHE A 65 7.26 -1.02 -6.56
CA PHE A 65 8.21 -1.28 -5.50
C PHE A 65 9.31 -2.29 -5.91
N PRO A 66 9.00 -3.46 -6.47
CA PRO A 66 10.01 -4.35 -7.01
C PRO A 66 10.86 -3.69 -8.10
N SER A 67 10.24 -2.93 -9.00
CA SER A 67 10.94 -2.19 -10.04
C SER A 67 11.94 -1.17 -9.47
N LEU A 68 11.57 -0.45 -8.41
CA LEU A 68 12.45 0.49 -7.74
C LEU A 68 13.60 -0.21 -7.00
N VAL A 69 13.33 -1.35 -6.35
CA VAL A 69 14.39 -2.15 -5.72
C VAL A 69 15.34 -2.70 -6.78
N HIS A 70 14.81 -3.14 -7.92
CA HIS A 70 15.63 -3.59 -9.05
C HIS A 70 16.50 -2.44 -9.60
N ALA A 71 15.95 -1.23 -9.77
CA ALA A 71 16.67 -0.08 -10.31
C ALA A 71 17.68 0.51 -9.32
N ASP A 72 17.31 0.62 -8.05
CA ASP A 72 18.03 1.39 -7.04
C ASP A 72 18.72 0.52 -5.97
N GLY A 73 18.60 -0.79 -6.08
CA GLY A 73 19.22 -1.76 -5.18
C GLY A 73 18.50 -1.92 -3.85
N TYR A 74 19.09 -2.74 -2.99
CA TYR A 74 18.55 -3.08 -1.67
C TYR A 74 18.42 -1.89 -0.73
N SER A 75 19.10 -0.80 -0.97
CA SER A 75 18.93 0.44 -0.23
C SER A 75 17.48 0.91 -0.26
N PHE A 76 16.75 0.64 -1.36
CA PHE A 76 15.33 0.97 -1.48
C PHE A 76 14.44 0.11 -0.57
N LEU A 77 14.91 -1.06 -0.12
CA LEU A 77 14.21 -1.90 0.88
C LEU A 77 13.99 -1.17 2.22
N ALA A 78 14.80 -0.16 2.54
CA ALA A 78 14.56 0.66 3.73
C ALA A 78 13.19 1.36 3.68
N THR A 79 12.64 1.63 2.50
CA THR A 79 11.27 2.14 2.36
C THR A 79 10.24 1.13 2.83
N ALA A 80 10.47 -0.17 2.66
CA ALA A 80 9.60 -1.21 3.21
C ALA A 80 9.54 -1.14 4.74
N ALA A 81 10.68 -0.95 5.40
CA ALA A 81 10.73 -0.73 6.84
C ALA A 81 9.99 0.54 7.24
N ILE A 82 10.07 1.60 6.43
CA ILE A 82 9.35 2.85 6.67
C ILE A 82 7.83 2.66 6.57
N VAL A 83 7.33 1.83 5.65
CA VAL A 83 5.89 1.53 5.53
C VAL A 83 5.30 0.94 6.81
N ILE A 84 6.09 0.24 7.63
CA ILE A 84 5.69 -0.24 8.97
C ILE A 84 5.22 0.91 9.86
N THR A 85 5.68 2.13 9.61
CA THR A 85 5.28 3.30 10.40
C THR A 85 3.80 3.64 10.24
N ILE A 86 3.10 3.17 9.18
CA ILE A 86 1.65 3.36 9.01
C ILE A 86 0.88 2.67 10.15
N PRO A 87 0.99 1.34 10.35
CA PRO A 87 0.36 0.69 11.50
C PRO A 87 0.85 1.26 12.84
N LEU A 88 2.15 1.56 12.96
CA LEU A 88 2.69 2.15 14.19
C LEU A 88 2.14 3.54 14.48
N GLY A 89 1.94 4.37 13.46
CA GLY A 89 1.29 5.68 13.59
C GLY A 89 -0.12 5.58 14.19
N SER A 90 -0.79 4.46 13.99
CA SER A 90 -2.10 4.20 14.58
C SER A 90 -2.09 4.18 16.12
N ILE A 91 -0.95 3.89 16.75
CA ILE A 91 -0.78 3.93 18.22
C ILE A 91 -1.04 5.35 18.74
N LEU A 92 -0.50 6.33 18.05
CA LEU A 92 -0.57 7.73 18.46
C LEU A 92 -1.96 8.32 18.22
N PHE A 93 -2.61 7.94 17.12
CA PHE A 93 -3.78 8.67 16.61
C PHE A 93 -5.09 7.90 16.71
N PHE A 94 -5.16 6.62 16.34
CA PHE A 94 -6.42 5.90 16.17
C PHE A 94 -7.24 5.79 17.44
N LYS A 95 -6.62 5.46 18.57
CA LYS A 95 -7.34 5.35 19.84
C LYS A 95 -7.95 6.69 20.25
N ARG A 96 -7.22 7.79 20.06
CA ARG A 96 -7.70 9.14 20.39
C ARG A 96 -8.83 9.57 19.45
N GLN A 97 -8.67 9.35 18.16
CA GLN A 97 -9.69 9.63 17.17
C GLN A 97 -10.97 8.81 17.44
N TRP A 98 -10.82 7.53 17.74
CA TRP A 98 -11.95 6.66 18.11
C TRP A 98 -12.71 7.17 19.35
N MET A 99 -11.99 7.52 20.42
CA MET A 99 -12.63 8.06 21.64
C MET A 99 -13.39 9.35 21.36
N LEU A 100 -12.81 10.26 20.59
CA LEU A 100 -13.45 11.53 20.22
C LEU A 100 -14.67 11.28 19.33
N SER A 101 -14.55 10.41 18.33
CA SER A 101 -15.67 10.05 17.46
C SER A 101 -16.83 9.42 18.24
N ARG A 102 -16.53 8.56 19.21
CA ARG A 102 -17.58 7.95 20.08
C ARG A 102 -18.23 8.95 21.02
N LYS A 103 -17.42 9.86 21.59
CA LYS A 103 -17.92 10.86 22.55
C LYS A 103 -18.80 11.93 21.89
N TYR A 104 -18.44 12.36 20.66
CA TYR A 104 -19.10 13.47 19.99
C TYR A 104 -19.87 13.07 18.73
N ASN A 105 -19.96 11.78 18.44
CA ASN A 105 -20.64 11.20 17.27
C ASN A 105 -20.16 11.72 15.92
N PHE A 106 -18.86 11.98 15.79
CA PHE A 106 -18.30 12.39 14.49
C PHE A 106 -18.40 11.26 13.47
N ILE A 107 -18.79 11.61 12.25
CA ILE A 107 -18.78 10.71 11.09
C ILE A 107 -17.56 10.99 10.24
N THR A 108 -17.16 12.25 10.09
CA THR A 108 -16.04 12.66 9.26
C THR A 108 -14.96 13.40 10.08
N PRO A 109 -13.69 13.36 9.65
CA PRO A 109 -12.63 14.14 10.28
C PRO A 109 -12.91 15.66 10.26
N GLY A 110 -13.56 16.15 9.20
CA GLY A 110 -13.93 17.56 9.10
C GLY A 110 -14.86 18.03 10.23
N GLU A 111 -15.75 17.14 10.71
CA GLU A 111 -16.62 17.43 11.87
C GLU A 111 -15.82 17.55 13.17
N MET A 112 -14.78 16.73 13.32
CA MET A 112 -13.89 16.81 14.49
C MET A 112 -13.19 18.16 14.56
N TYR A 113 -12.63 18.63 13.44
CA TYR A 113 -11.98 19.93 13.37
C TYR A 113 -12.96 21.08 13.57
N PHE A 114 -14.15 21.00 12.95
CA PHE A 114 -15.20 21.98 13.17
C PHE A 114 -15.59 22.09 14.65
N LYS A 115 -15.81 20.96 15.30
CA LYS A 115 -16.25 20.94 16.71
C LYS A 115 -15.19 21.50 17.65
N TYR A 116 -13.92 21.25 17.37
CA TYR A 116 -12.82 21.72 18.18
C TYR A 116 -12.53 23.22 17.99
N TYR A 117 -12.42 23.66 16.75
CA TYR A 117 -12.04 25.05 16.42
C TYR A 117 -13.22 25.99 16.16
N GLN A 118 -14.44 25.49 16.14
CA GLN A 118 -15.66 26.26 15.84
C GLN A 118 -15.58 27.03 14.50
N SER A 119 -14.85 26.48 13.51
CA SER A 119 -14.56 27.15 12.24
C SER A 119 -15.02 26.29 11.04
N ASN A 120 -16.01 26.80 10.30
CA ASN A 120 -16.45 26.20 9.03
C ASN A 120 -15.35 26.27 7.96
N THR A 121 -14.56 27.33 7.96
CA THR A 121 -13.43 27.50 7.04
C THR A 121 -12.43 26.36 7.19
N LEU A 122 -12.08 26.00 8.42
CA LEU A 122 -11.15 24.89 8.67
C LEU A 122 -11.72 23.55 8.21
N ARG A 123 -13.03 23.32 8.38
CA ARG A 123 -13.71 22.13 7.86
C ARG A 123 -13.57 22.02 6.34
N VAL A 124 -13.77 23.14 5.61
CA VAL A 124 -13.65 23.19 4.16
C VAL A 124 -12.19 23.00 3.73
N VAL A 125 -11.23 23.62 4.40
CA VAL A 125 -9.81 23.46 4.12
C VAL A 125 -9.37 21.99 4.26
N VAL A 126 -9.79 21.31 5.33
CA VAL A 126 -9.50 19.86 5.53
C VAL A 126 -10.11 19.02 4.40
N LEU A 127 -11.31 19.34 3.93
CA LEU A 127 -11.93 18.67 2.80
C LEU A 127 -11.12 18.87 1.50
N ILE A 128 -10.74 20.11 1.21
CA ILE A 128 -9.97 20.45 0.00
C ILE A 128 -8.61 19.74 0.00
N ILE A 129 -7.88 19.77 1.13
CA ILE A 129 -6.60 19.07 1.27
C ILE A 129 -6.80 17.58 1.05
N GLY A 130 -7.83 17.00 1.66
CA GLY A 130 -8.16 15.57 1.49
C GLY A 130 -8.44 15.19 0.04
N LEU A 131 -9.21 15.99 -0.68
CA LEU A 131 -9.50 15.76 -2.10
C LEU A 131 -8.27 15.94 -2.98
N PHE A 132 -7.49 17.00 -2.74
CA PHE A 132 -6.27 17.28 -3.49
C PHE A 132 -5.26 16.15 -3.40
N PHE A 133 -5.22 15.44 -2.28
CA PHE A 133 -4.37 14.27 -2.11
C PHE A 133 -5.01 12.98 -2.65
N ALA A 134 -6.31 12.75 -2.39
CA ALA A 134 -6.99 11.51 -2.73
C ALA A 134 -7.15 11.32 -4.23
N VAL A 135 -7.44 12.38 -5.00
CA VAL A 135 -7.72 12.27 -6.44
C VAL A 135 -6.48 11.83 -7.24
N PRO A 136 -5.29 12.46 -7.10
CA PRO A 136 -4.08 11.98 -7.76
C PRO A 136 -3.69 10.56 -7.32
N PHE A 137 -3.83 10.25 -6.04
CA PHE A 137 -3.50 8.94 -5.50
C PHE A 137 -4.40 7.84 -6.10
N LEU A 138 -5.70 8.08 -6.23
CA LEU A 138 -6.61 7.16 -6.92
C LEU A 138 -6.23 7.00 -8.39
N GLY A 139 -5.86 8.09 -9.07
CA GLY A 139 -5.40 8.03 -10.47
C GLY A 139 -4.18 7.13 -10.65
N ILE A 140 -3.21 7.20 -9.75
CA ILE A 140 -2.02 6.32 -9.77
C ILE A 140 -2.42 4.86 -9.56
N ILE A 141 -3.29 4.55 -8.60
CA ILE A 141 -3.74 3.18 -8.32
C ILE A 141 -4.48 2.60 -9.52
N MET A 142 -5.44 3.35 -10.06
CA MET A 142 -6.24 2.88 -11.20
C MET A 142 -5.38 2.71 -12.45
N GLY A 143 -4.48 3.65 -12.71
CA GLY A 143 -3.53 3.56 -13.84
C GLY A 143 -2.60 2.36 -13.72
N SER A 144 -2.05 2.09 -12.54
CA SER A 144 -1.21 0.92 -12.28
C SER A 144 -1.99 -0.39 -12.52
N THR A 145 -3.24 -0.45 -12.06
CA THR A 145 -4.09 -1.63 -12.27
C THR A 145 -4.41 -1.83 -13.76
N GLY A 146 -4.66 -0.74 -14.50
CA GLY A 146 -4.85 -0.78 -15.95
C GLY A 146 -3.64 -1.37 -16.68
N ASN A 147 -2.43 -0.93 -16.32
CA ASN A 147 -1.19 -1.47 -16.91
C ASN A 147 -1.03 -2.98 -16.68
N VAL A 148 -1.40 -3.49 -15.49
CA VAL A 148 -1.34 -4.93 -15.21
C VAL A 148 -2.29 -5.72 -16.10
N VAL A 149 -3.52 -5.23 -16.26
CA VAL A 149 -4.51 -5.91 -17.10
C VAL A 149 -4.07 -5.90 -18.57
N GLU A 150 -3.56 -4.78 -19.07
CA GLU A 150 -3.02 -4.67 -20.42
C GLU A 150 -1.86 -5.65 -20.64
N PHE A 151 -0.91 -5.71 -19.72
CA PHE A 151 0.22 -6.64 -19.79
C PHE A 151 -0.23 -8.11 -19.78
N ILE A 152 -1.13 -8.50 -18.87
CA ILE A 152 -1.60 -9.89 -18.77
C ILE A 152 -2.45 -10.28 -19.98
N SER A 153 -3.25 -9.35 -20.54
CA SER A 153 -4.05 -9.59 -21.74
C SER A 153 -3.24 -9.60 -23.03
N GLY A 154 -1.93 -9.30 -22.96
CA GLY A 154 -1.09 -9.20 -24.16
C GLY A 154 -1.43 -8.01 -25.07
N GLY A 155 -2.10 -6.98 -24.51
CA GLY A 155 -2.55 -5.80 -25.23
C GLY A 155 -3.99 -5.88 -25.78
N ASP A 156 -4.67 -7.03 -25.63
CA ASP A 156 -6.07 -7.19 -26.09
C ASP A 156 -7.01 -6.23 -25.36
N ILE A 157 -6.73 -5.94 -24.08
CA ILE A 157 -7.43 -4.93 -23.31
C ILE A 157 -6.48 -3.76 -23.08
N THR A 158 -6.84 -2.60 -23.61
CA THR A 158 -6.03 -1.40 -23.41
C THR A 158 -6.09 -0.94 -21.95
N ARG A 159 -5.01 -0.31 -21.48
CA ARG A 159 -4.89 0.27 -20.14
C ARG A 159 -6.11 1.11 -19.75
N ASP A 160 -6.54 2.00 -20.64
CA ASP A 160 -7.63 2.93 -20.35
C ASP A 160 -8.98 2.20 -20.22
N SER A 161 -9.24 1.21 -21.09
CA SER A 161 -10.45 0.38 -20.99
C SER A 161 -10.50 -0.40 -19.68
N ALA A 162 -9.39 -1.02 -19.27
CA ALA A 162 -9.28 -1.73 -18.02
C ALA A 162 -9.47 -0.79 -16.81
N MET A 163 -8.83 0.37 -16.83
CA MET A 163 -8.94 1.39 -15.80
C MET A 163 -10.39 1.84 -15.59
N TRP A 164 -11.11 2.17 -16.67
CA TRP A 164 -12.50 2.61 -16.59
C TRP A 164 -13.45 1.49 -16.16
N ALA A 165 -13.26 0.27 -16.66
CA ALA A 165 -14.08 -0.89 -16.28
C ALA A 165 -13.95 -1.19 -14.77
N LEU A 166 -12.73 -1.23 -14.26
CA LEU A 166 -12.48 -1.47 -12.83
C LEU A 166 -12.97 -0.32 -11.96
N THR A 167 -12.79 0.92 -12.42
CA THR A 167 -13.33 2.12 -11.74
C THR A 167 -14.85 2.03 -11.63
N ALA A 168 -15.56 1.62 -12.69
CA ALA A 168 -17.00 1.45 -12.66
C ALA A 168 -17.45 0.41 -11.62
N VAL A 169 -16.74 -0.73 -11.51
CA VAL A 169 -17.00 -1.75 -10.50
C VAL A 169 -16.80 -1.20 -9.08
N VAL A 170 -15.70 -0.49 -8.85
CA VAL A 170 -15.41 0.13 -7.54
C VAL A 170 -16.47 1.15 -7.18
N LEU A 171 -16.81 2.05 -8.10
CA LEU A 171 -17.88 3.04 -7.89
C LEU A 171 -19.21 2.38 -7.57
N PHE A 172 -19.57 1.32 -8.29
CA PHE A 172 -20.81 0.61 -8.03
C PHE A 172 -20.90 0.10 -6.59
N TYR A 173 -19.93 -0.69 -6.12
CA TYR A 173 -20.05 -1.27 -4.78
C TYR A 173 -19.84 -0.25 -3.65
N VAL A 174 -19.06 0.81 -3.88
CA VAL A 174 -18.89 1.89 -2.90
C VAL A 174 -20.13 2.76 -2.81
N VAL A 175 -20.67 3.22 -3.94
CA VAL A 175 -21.86 4.08 -3.96
C VAL A 175 -23.10 3.33 -3.49
N SER A 176 -23.24 2.05 -3.89
CA SER A 176 -24.41 1.25 -3.51
C SER A 176 -24.40 0.85 -2.04
N GLY A 177 -23.26 0.56 -1.45
CA GLY A 177 -23.18 -0.04 -0.12
C GLY A 177 -22.35 0.71 0.92
N GLY A 178 -21.64 1.76 0.51
CA GLY A 178 -20.79 2.55 1.41
C GLY A 178 -19.61 1.77 1.98
N PHE A 179 -19.33 1.98 3.26
CA PHE A 179 -18.15 1.44 3.93
C PHE A 179 -18.21 -0.08 4.15
N LYS A 180 -19.38 -0.66 4.33
CA LYS A 180 -19.54 -2.08 4.66
C LYS A 180 -19.10 -3.03 3.55
N PRO A 181 -19.51 -2.88 2.27
CA PRO A 181 -18.94 -3.67 1.17
C PRO A 181 -17.45 -3.44 1.01
N MET A 182 -16.97 -2.22 1.13
CA MET A 182 -15.54 -1.89 1.03
C MET A 182 -14.72 -2.72 2.03
N VAL A 183 -15.17 -2.80 3.27
CA VAL A 183 -14.54 -3.62 4.31
C VAL A 183 -14.57 -5.11 3.96
N SER A 184 -15.71 -5.63 3.45
CA SER A 184 -15.86 -7.05 3.10
C SER A 184 -14.98 -7.43 1.90
N VAL A 185 -14.91 -6.58 0.89
CA VAL A 185 -14.02 -6.75 -0.27
C VAL A 185 -12.56 -6.69 0.18
N GLY A 186 -12.22 -5.75 1.07
CA GLY A 186 -10.88 -5.62 1.64
C GLY A 186 -10.41 -6.86 2.40
N VAL A 187 -11.30 -7.58 3.10
CA VAL A 187 -10.96 -8.87 3.74
C VAL A 187 -10.57 -9.91 2.71
N LEU A 188 -11.37 -10.07 1.63
CA LEU A 188 -11.04 -11.00 0.56
C LEU A 188 -9.71 -10.64 -0.10
N GLN A 189 -9.52 -9.37 -0.45
CA GLN A 189 -8.28 -8.89 -1.05
C GLN A 189 -7.07 -9.19 -0.16
N SER A 190 -7.17 -8.97 1.15
CA SER A 190 -6.10 -9.24 2.09
C SER A 190 -5.70 -10.72 2.09
N TRP A 191 -6.68 -11.62 2.11
CA TRP A 191 -6.43 -13.05 1.99
C TRP A 191 -5.74 -13.42 0.68
N LEU A 192 -6.22 -12.88 -0.44
CA LEU A 192 -5.60 -13.10 -1.75
C LEU A 192 -4.16 -12.59 -1.78
N PHE A 193 -3.89 -11.42 -1.20
CA PHE A 193 -2.53 -10.88 -1.09
C PHE A 193 -1.61 -11.76 -0.26
N PHE A 194 -2.05 -12.23 0.91
CA PHE A 194 -1.22 -13.13 1.73
C PHE A 194 -0.88 -14.42 0.99
N VAL A 195 -1.85 -15.03 0.33
CA VAL A 195 -1.62 -16.24 -0.46
C VAL A 195 -0.68 -15.96 -1.62
N LEU A 196 -0.89 -14.85 -2.34
CA LEU A 196 -0.06 -14.44 -3.46
C LEU A 196 1.41 -14.23 -3.05
N PHE A 197 1.64 -13.45 -1.99
CA PHE A 197 3.00 -13.17 -1.52
C PHE A 197 3.73 -14.41 -1.04
N LEU A 198 3.03 -15.29 -0.31
CA LEU A 198 3.62 -16.57 0.10
C LEU A 198 3.95 -17.45 -1.10
N THR A 199 3.05 -17.54 -2.07
CA THR A 199 3.25 -18.37 -3.26
C THR A 199 4.41 -17.85 -4.11
N ILE A 200 4.46 -16.54 -4.36
CA ILE A 200 5.55 -15.90 -5.11
C ILE A 200 6.87 -16.06 -4.34
N GLY A 201 6.87 -15.75 -3.05
CA GLY A 201 8.09 -15.81 -2.24
C GLY A 201 8.67 -17.22 -2.16
N ILE A 202 7.85 -18.21 -1.84
CA ILE A 202 8.29 -19.61 -1.76
C ILE A 202 8.66 -20.16 -3.15
N GLY A 203 7.84 -19.85 -4.16
CA GLY A 203 8.09 -20.31 -5.53
C GLY A 203 9.39 -19.77 -6.10
N ALA A 204 9.62 -18.47 -5.95
CA ALA A 204 10.85 -17.82 -6.40
C ALA A 204 12.08 -18.31 -5.61
N PHE A 205 11.97 -18.45 -4.29
CA PHE A 205 13.04 -19.00 -3.46
C PHE A 205 13.48 -20.39 -3.91
N ASN A 206 12.51 -21.27 -4.16
CA ASN A 206 12.81 -22.64 -4.65
C ASN A 206 13.37 -22.62 -6.08
N PHE A 207 12.82 -21.77 -6.96
CA PHE A 207 13.26 -21.67 -8.36
C PHE A 207 14.70 -21.17 -8.46
N LEU A 208 15.13 -20.29 -7.56
CA LEU A 208 16.45 -19.68 -7.53
C LEU A 208 17.52 -20.53 -6.81
N GLY A 209 17.17 -21.71 -6.30
CA GLY A 209 18.12 -22.58 -5.61
C GLY A 209 18.21 -22.36 -4.10
N GLY A 210 17.26 -21.67 -3.49
CA GLY A 210 17.20 -21.48 -2.06
C GLY A 210 18.23 -20.50 -1.51
N LEU A 211 18.92 -20.89 -0.44
CA LEU A 211 19.92 -20.03 0.21
C LEU A 211 21.21 -19.87 -0.63
N ASP A 212 21.57 -20.88 -1.40
CA ASP A 212 22.78 -20.88 -2.22
C ASP A 212 22.76 -19.76 -3.27
N PHE A 213 21.57 -19.40 -3.72
CA PHE A 213 21.36 -18.28 -4.64
C PHE A 213 21.91 -16.94 -4.10
N PHE A 214 21.77 -16.67 -2.81
CA PHE A 214 22.29 -15.42 -2.23
C PHE A 214 23.81 -15.39 -2.19
N GLU A 215 24.44 -16.55 -2.03
CA GLU A 215 25.89 -16.67 -2.09
C GLU A 215 26.39 -16.48 -3.54
N ASP A 216 25.75 -17.12 -4.49
CA ASP A 216 26.04 -16.94 -5.93
C ASP A 216 25.85 -15.51 -6.39
N LEU A 217 24.77 -14.85 -5.94
CA LEU A 217 24.51 -13.46 -6.27
C LEU A 217 25.55 -12.51 -5.66
N TYR A 218 25.97 -12.76 -4.41
CA TYR A 218 27.03 -11.99 -3.77
C TYR A 218 28.34 -12.15 -4.50
N ILE A 219 28.69 -13.37 -4.86
CA ILE A 219 29.92 -13.68 -5.62
C ILE A 219 29.87 -13.05 -7.00
N ALA A 220 28.76 -13.22 -7.75
CA ALA A 220 28.57 -12.61 -9.05
C ALA A 220 28.73 -11.09 -9.00
N ASN A 221 28.14 -10.45 -8.03
CA ASN A 221 28.19 -8.99 -7.87
C ASN A 221 29.58 -8.49 -7.42
N SER A 222 30.38 -9.31 -6.79
CA SER A 222 31.76 -8.96 -6.42
C SER A 222 32.72 -9.00 -7.63
N PHE A 223 32.41 -9.81 -8.64
CA PHE A 223 33.25 -9.98 -9.83
C PHE A 223 32.81 -9.16 -11.05
N ILE A 224 31.57 -8.75 -11.12
CA ILE A 224 31.07 -8.00 -12.29
C ILE A 224 31.24 -6.51 -12.03
N SER A 225 32.25 -5.93 -12.62
CA SER A 225 32.30 -4.46 -12.84
C SER A 225 31.21 -4.08 -13.85
N LEU A 226 29.97 -3.98 -13.40
CA LEU A 226 28.83 -3.65 -14.23
C LEU A 226 28.85 -2.18 -14.59
N GLY A 227 29.52 -1.88 -15.69
CA GLY A 227 29.64 -0.56 -16.24
C GLY A 227 28.31 0.15 -16.58
N ALA A 228 27.21 -0.58 -16.63
CA ALA A 228 25.90 -0.01 -16.96
C ALA A 228 25.03 0.29 -15.72
N TRP A 229 24.98 -0.58 -14.74
CA TRP A 229 24.04 -0.49 -13.63
C TRP A 229 24.46 0.47 -12.51
N GLY A 230 25.72 0.41 -12.11
CA GLY A 230 26.24 1.30 -11.08
C GLY A 230 26.42 2.75 -11.54
N LYS A 231 26.56 2.98 -12.84
CA LYS A 231 26.77 4.34 -13.40
C LYS A 231 25.49 5.15 -13.56
N THR A 232 24.36 4.51 -13.78
CA THR A 232 23.09 5.20 -14.04
C THR A 232 22.40 5.67 -12.77
N ASN A 233 22.61 5.01 -11.64
CA ASN A 233 21.82 5.24 -10.43
C ASN A 233 22.56 5.97 -9.31
N GLY A 234 23.82 6.34 -9.49
CA GLY A 234 24.55 7.14 -8.49
C GLY A 234 24.85 6.46 -7.16
N TYR A 235 24.60 5.15 -7.06
CA TYR A 235 24.85 4.36 -5.87
C TYR A 235 26.28 3.81 -5.87
N GLY A 236 27.18 4.50 -5.23
CA GLY A 236 28.53 4.03 -4.92
C GLY A 236 29.36 3.58 -6.14
N GLY A 237 30.17 4.43 -6.63
CA GLY A 237 31.44 4.21 -7.33
C GLY A 237 31.57 3.08 -8.37
N GLY A 238 30.55 2.70 -9.11
CA GLY A 238 30.75 1.94 -10.37
C GLY A 238 30.89 0.41 -10.25
N ASP A 239 30.78 -0.14 -9.08
CA ASP A 239 30.62 -1.57 -8.86
C ASP A 239 29.25 -1.85 -8.22
N MET A 240 28.75 -3.08 -8.33
CA MET A 240 27.50 -3.51 -7.71
C MET A 240 27.59 -3.60 -6.17
N SER A 241 28.71 -3.25 -5.56
CA SER A 241 28.87 -3.20 -4.13
C SER A 241 27.84 -2.27 -3.48
N GLY A 242 27.42 -1.24 -4.20
CA GLY A 242 26.36 -0.33 -3.78
C GLY A 242 24.95 -0.93 -3.80
N TYR A 243 24.71 -2.00 -4.56
CA TYR A 243 23.38 -2.63 -4.67
C TYR A 243 22.88 -3.22 -3.34
N PHE A 244 23.80 -3.78 -2.56
CA PHE A 244 23.50 -4.35 -1.23
C PHE A 244 23.70 -3.37 -0.07
N ASN A 245 24.11 -2.15 -0.36
CA ASN A 245 24.34 -1.19 0.70
C ASN A 245 23.02 -0.75 1.36
N VAL A 246 22.98 -0.86 2.68
CA VAL A 246 21.93 -0.27 3.49
C VAL A 246 22.14 1.24 3.54
N PRO A 247 21.10 2.08 3.45
CA PRO A 247 21.24 3.52 3.56
C PRO A 247 22.02 3.92 4.80
N GLY A 248 23.13 4.62 4.59
CA GLY A 248 24.02 5.00 5.67
C GLY A 248 23.38 6.04 6.57
N VAL A 249 23.05 5.67 7.78
CA VAL A 249 22.64 6.61 8.84
C VAL A 249 23.72 7.65 9.11
N ILE A 250 24.96 7.34 8.75
CA ILE A 250 26.14 8.19 8.92
C ILE A 250 26.14 9.39 7.97
N GLN A 251 25.40 9.33 6.87
CA GLN A 251 25.38 10.39 5.87
C GLN A 251 24.25 11.39 6.15
N TRP A 252 24.38 12.16 7.20
CA TRP A 252 23.38 13.13 7.64
C TRP A 252 22.96 14.10 6.55
N ILE A 253 23.94 14.62 5.77
CA ILE A 253 23.75 15.60 4.70
C ILE A 253 24.54 15.23 3.43
N ALA A 254 25.17 14.07 3.39
CA ALA A 254 25.96 13.66 2.24
C ALA A 254 25.02 13.48 1.04
N GLY A 255 25.30 14.19 -0.01
CA GLY A 255 24.53 14.17 -1.23
C GLY A 255 23.69 15.40 -1.50
N ILE A 256 23.37 16.24 -0.52
CA ILE A 256 22.69 17.51 -0.79
C ILE A 256 23.67 18.44 -1.52
N GLY A 257 23.34 18.79 -2.75
CA GLY A 257 24.16 19.70 -3.57
C GLY A 257 25.43 19.09 -4.18
N LYS A 258 25.64 17.78 -4.11
CA LYS A 258 26.73 17.06 -4.79
C LYS A 258 26.23 16.29 -6.00
N ASN A 259 26.98 16.32 -7.09
CA ASN A 259 26.64 15.61 -8.32
C ASN A 259 26.73 14.08 -8.19
N ASN A 260 27.57 13.59 -7.26
CA ASN A 260 27.69 12.17 -6.90
C ASN A 260 27.75 12.04 -5.38
N PRO A 261 26.61 11.87 -4.71
CA PRO A 261 26.60 11.63 -3.29
C PRO A 261 27.19 10.25 -2.99
N SER A 262 28.24 10.17 -2.20
CA SER A 262 28.74 8.93 -1.66
C SER A 262 27.63 8.33 -0.79
N GLY A 263 27.08 7.17 -1.17
CA GLY A 263 26.01 6.48 -0.44
C GLY A 263 24.60 6.72 -0.94
N GLY A 264 24.44 7.31 -2.12
CA GLY A 264 23.17 7.47 -2.80
C GLY A 264 22.24 8.54 -2.21
N PRO A 265 20.98 8.62 -2.67
CA PRO A 265 19.99 9.60 -2.23
C PRO A 265 19.48 9.37 -0.79
N TRP A 266 19.77 8.22 -0.20
CA TRP A 266 19.27 7.83 1.12
C TRP A 266 20.09 8.44 2.24
N THR A 267 19.76 9.67 2.59
CA THR A 267 20.34 10.34 3.77
C THR A 267 19.44 10.13 4.99
N SER A 268 19.98 10.34 6.19
CA SER A 268 19.18 10.31 7.43
C SER A 268 17.99 11.27 7.39
N VAL A 269 18.17 12.43 6.77
CA VAL A 269 17.09 13.41 6.58
C VAL A 269 16.00 12.84 5.66
N MET A 270 16.38 12.17 4.58
CA MET A 270 15.44 11.55 3.66
C MET A 270 14.64 10.44 4.35
N ILE A 271 15.31 9.54 5.09
CA ILE A 271 14.66 8.47 5.86
C ILE A 271 13.68 9.05 6.88
N LEU A 272 14.10 10.08 7.62
CA LEU A 272 13.23 10.75 8.59
C LEU A 272 12.01 11.39 7.93
N SER A 273 12.22 12.07 6.79
CA SER A 273 11.14 12.69 6.02
C SER A 273 10.13 11.67 5.52
N PHE A 274 10.57 10.54 4.96
CA PHE A 274 9.69 9.44 4.56
C PHE A 274 8.95 8.86 5.77
N THR A 275 9.65 8.62 6.89
CA THR A 275 9.04 8.09 8.12
C THR A 275 7.89 8.97 8.59
N LEU A 276 8.11 10.28 8.69
CA LEU A 276 7.08 11.23 9.10
C LEU A 276 5.93 11.30 8.08
N SER A 277 6.24 11.25 6.79
CA SER A 277 5.22 11.26 5.73
C SER A 277 4.32 10.04 5.81
N TYR A 278 4.87 8.84 5.97
CA TYR A 278 4.08 7.61 6.11
C TYR A 278 3.29 7.57 7.42
N MET A 279 3.83 8.04 8.53
CA MET A 279 3.07 8.22 9.77
C MET A 279 1.88 9.17 9.59
N GLY A 280 2.01 10.18 8.74
CA GLY A 280 0.94 11.13 8.40
C GLY A 280 -0.24 10.50 7.67
N ILE A 281 -0.05 9.39 6.97
CA ILE A 281 -1.11 8.69 6.23
C ILE A 281 -2.28 8.30 7.14
N VAL A 282 -2.01 7.87 8.37
CA VAL A 282 -3.05 7.52 9.35
C VAL A 282 -3.93 8.70 9.76
N LEU A 283 -3.47 9.92 9.57
CA LEU A 283 -4.24 11.15 9.80
C LEU A 283 -5.09 11.55 8.61
N SER A 284 -4.88 10.93 7.45
CA SER A 284 -5.70 11.21 6.27
C SER A 284 -7.18 10.93 6.55
N PRO A 285 -8.11 11.63 5.88
CA PRO A 285 -9.54 11.45 6.09
C PRO A 285 -9.98 9.98 5.98
N THR A 286 -9.43 9.27 5.02
CA THR A 286 -9.75 7.85 4.77
C THR A 286 -9.39 6.97 5.97
N PHE A 287 -8.15 7.05 6.45
CA PHE A 287 -7.71 6.24 7.60
C PHE A 287 -8.37 6.68 8.92
N SER A 288 -8.66 7.96 9.09
CA SER A 288 -9.42 8.45 10.25
C SER A 288 -10.81 7.83 10.31
N MET A 289 -11.50 7.70 9.17
CA MET A 289 -12.81 7.04 9.11
C MET A 289 -12.74 5.55 9.46
N TRP A 290 -11.65 4.86 9.11
CA TRP A 290 -11.40 3.51 9.59
C TRP A 290 -11.36 3.44 11.11
N SER A 291 -10.69 4.39 11.76
CA SER A 291 -10.64 4.42 13.23
C SER A 291 -12.02 4.62 13.86
N TYR A 292 -12.90 5.40 13.23
CA TYR A 292 -14.28 5.64 13.72
C TYR A 292 -15.18 4.42 13.58
N SER A 293 -14.93 3.55 12.61
CA SER A 293 -15.78 2.41 12.25
C SER A 293 -15.65 1.20 13.19
N VAL A 294 -14.56 1.09 13.96
CA VAL A 294 -14.31 -0.09 14.79
C VAL A 294 -15.19 -0.17 16.02
N LYS A 295 -15.56 -1.39 16.39
CA LYS A 295 -16.38 -1.67 17.57
C LYS A 295 -15.65 -1.36 18.87
N SER A 296 -14.36 -1.67 18.95
CA SER A 296 -13.56 -1.47 20.17
C SER A 296 -12.12 -1.07 19.86
N PRO A 297 -11.43 -0.39 20.78
CA PRO A 297 -10.04 0.03 20.58
C PRO A 297 -9.04 -1.14 20.55
N ARG A 298 -9.45 -2.37 20.94
CA ARG A 298 -8.63 -3.58 20.82
C ARG A 298 -8.22 -3.88 19.37
N SER A 299 -9.03 -3.44 18.41
CA SER A 299 -8.75 -3.57 16.98
C SER A 299 -7.42 -2.93 16.59
N PHE A 300 -7.04 -1.83 17.25
CA PHE A 300 -5.83 -1.09 16.92
C PHE A 300 -4.57 -1.82 17.35
N TYR A 301 -4.57 -2.48 18.52
CA TYR A 301 -3.43 -3.28 18.97
C TYR A 301 -3.15 -4.44 18.02
N PHE A 302 -4.22 -5.08 17.56
CA PHE A 302 -4.12 -6.17 16.61
C PHE A 302 -3.48 -5.70 15.29
N TYR A 303 -3.95 -4.58 14.77
CA TYR A 303 -3.42 -3.99 13.55
C TYR A 303 -1.97 -3.52 13.71
N GLN A 304 -1.61 -2.96 14.86
CA GLN A 304 -0.27 -2.49 15.14
C GLN A 304 0.76 -3.62 15.12
N VAL A 305 0.44 -4.74 15.76
CA VAL A 305 1.37 -5.87 15.87
C VAL A 305 1.38 -6.70 14.59
N TRP A 306 0.23 -7.22 14.22
CA TRP A 306 0.10 -8.14 13.09
C TRP A 306 0.14 -7.44 11.74
N GLY A 307 -0.42 -6.23 11.65
CA GLY A 307 -0.36 -5.43 10.44
C GLY A 307 1.05 -4.99 10.09
N SER A 308 1.85 -4.57 11.08
CA SER A 308 3.26 -4.24 10.87
C SER A 308 4.05 -5.46 10.40
N GLY A 309 3.85 -6.62 11.05
CA GLY A 309 4.50 -7.86 10.65
C GLY A 309 4.09 -8.31 9.24
N ALA A 310 2.79 -8.28 8.94
CA ALA A 310 2.28 -8.63 7.62
C ALA A 310 2.83 -7.74 6.51
N VAL A 311 2.88 -6.42 6.75
CA VAL A 311 3.44 -5.46 5.79
C VAL A 311 4.93 -5.73 5.58
N ALA A 312 5.71 -5.87 6.65
CA ALA A 312 7.15 -6.13 6.57
C ALA A 312 7.44 -7.43 5.78
N VAL A 313 6.78 -8.53 6.15
CA VAL A 313 6.97 -9.84 5.48
C VAL A 313 6.55 -9.76 4.02
N SER A 314 5.39 -9.16 3.70
CA SER A 314 4.92 -9.08 2.33
C SER A 314 5.87 -8.28 1.44
N TYR A 315 6.39 -7.16 1.91
CA TYR A 315 7.34 -6.36 1.14
C TYR A 315 8.66 -7.09 0.93
N THR A 316 9.19 -7.77 1.93
CA THR A 316 10.43 -8.53 1.79
C THR A 316 10.26 -9.72 0.84
N HIS A 317 9.17 -10.48 0.96
CA HIS A 317 8.89 -11.61 0.05
C HIS A 317 8.60 -11.18 -1.38
N LEU A 318 8.05 -9.99 -1.60
CA LEU A 318 7.81 -9.48 -2.93
C LEU A 318 9.10 -8.97 -3.60
N THR A 319 9.94 -8.29 -2.84
CA THR A 319 11.09 -7.59 -3.40
C THR A 319 12.31 -8.50 -3.59
N LEU A 320 12.60 -9.37 -2.64
CA LEU A 320 13.76 -10.26 -2.72
C LEU A 320 13.74 -11.19 -3.94
N PRO A 321 12.63 -11.90 -4.25
CA PRO A 321 12.62 -12.80 -5.40
C PRO A 321 12.39 -12.10 -6.73
N THR A 322 11.59 -11.03 -6.77
CA THR A 322 11.21 -10.41 -8.05
C THR A 322 12.30 -9.56 -8.67
N THR A 323 13.21 -9.02 -7.88
CA THR A 323 14.38 -8.29 -8.38
C THR A 323 15.36 -9.18 -9.13
N LEU A 324 15.20 -10.48 -9.05
CA LEU A 324 16.13 -11.49 -9.57
C LEU A 324 15.58 -12.24 -10.79
N LEU A 325 14.30 -12.02 -11.10
CA LEU A 325 13.63 -12.64 -12.25
C LEU A 325 13.56 -11.73 -13.49
N VAL A 326 14.10 -10.52 -13.41
CA VAL A 326 14.21 -9.54 -14.50
C VAL A 326 15.65 -9.33 -14.84
#